data_552412b1a394ce73d577a77d9c05214b
#
_entry.id   552412b1a394ce73d577a77d9c05214b
#
_cell.length_a   1.000
_cell.length_b   1.000
_cell.length_c   1.000
_cell.angle_alpha   90.00
_cell.angle_beta   90.00
_cell.angle_gamma   90.00
#
_symmetry.space_group_name_H-M   'P 1'
#
loop_
_entity.id
_entity.type
_entity.pdbx_description
1 polymer ?
#
loop_
_entity_poly.entity_id
_entity_poly.type
_entity_poly.pdbx_seq_one_letter_code
_entity_poly.pdbx_strand_id
1 'polypeptide(L)'
;MSKKKKILLTSGVMLIIFTLVFFIFTKPGKVIREAVILVVSGQSLDLNGDYNEINIIDSVYEDYDLFLSGEAHGVAMSYDMEKYLATYFIKEYGVRNIVVEMSIASGELLNQYLETGDEELLLNILNKFKSTYANNQDTYELFKYYYELNKELPGDKKLTLVPIDIEHETSTTGIYINNLMQGLGEPPEAIKEMVIKIKNIGSFYDRFFLKDLIKSLEEDRTAYEEYFKEKFFYFDLVVNNIKLDYTNEEREAAMVHNFISYYEKLGGGKFYGQCGRAHVQKLNSSEWIDGNSTFAHRVNENYEPLKGKVFSMIYIYDNCYGNKGGVISNYSDINIGFKREKVQVRAYDKIRDKKIYDTFYKYGWSEEEFGELMFIIRGSKASENLKSQ
;
A
#
# COMPACT_ATOMS: atom_id res chain seq x y z
N MET A 1 49.80 -44.84 -7.26
CA MET A 1 48.73 -44.29 -8.12
C MET A 1 49.23 -44.29 -9.58
N SER A 2 48.50 -44.85 -10.50
CA SER A 2 48.91 -44.90 -11.90
C SER A 2 49.03 -43.51 -12.53
N LYS A 3 49.91 -43.35 -13.55
CA LYS A 3 50.11 -42.07 -14.24
C LYS A 3 48.77 -41.45 -14.74
N LYS A 4 47.81 -42.31 -15.21
CA LYS A 4 46.44 -41.91 -15.60
C LYS A 4 45.62 -41.37 -14.45
N LYS A 5 45.67 -41.96 -13.25
CA LYS A 5 44.96 -41.48 -12.08
C LYS A 5 45.50 -40.12 -11.58
N LYS A 6 46.83 -39.91 -11.67
CA LYS A 6 47.43 -38.60 -11.35
C LYS A 6 46.97 -37.51 -12.31
N ILE A 7 46.95 -37.77 -13.62
CA ILE A 7 46.51 -36.83 -14.65
C ILE A 7 45.04 -36.46 -14.41
N LEU A 8 44.17 -37.45 -14.17
CA LEU A 8 42.74 -37.25 -13.94
C LEU A 8 42.48 -36.37 -12.69
N LEU A 9 43.24 -36.64 -11.61
CA LEU A 9 43.14 -35.87 -10.38
C LEU A 9 43.57 -34.41 -10.58
N THR A 10 44.71 -34.21 -11.27
CA THR A 10 45.23 -32.89 -11.57
C THR A 10 44.29 -32.08 -12.47
N SER A 11 43.71 -32.71 -13.49
CA SER A 11 42.73 -32.08 -14.37
C SER A 11 41.44 -31.71 -13.63
N GLY A 12 40.96 -32.58 -12.71
CA GLY A 12 39.81 -32.28 -11.85
C GLY A 12 40.05 -31.10 -10.94
N VAL A 13 41.22 -31.04 -10.30
CA VAL A 13 41.60 -29.92 -9.44
C VAL A 13 41.72 -28.62 -10.25
N MET A 14 42.32 -28.63 -11.42
CA MET A 14 42.43 -27.48 -12.30
C MET A 14 41.04 -27.01 -12.76
N LEU A 15 40.12 -27.90 -13.08
CA LEU A 15 38.76 -27.54 -13.45
C LEU A 15 38.01 -26.87 -12.30
N ILE A 16 38.18 -27.38 -11.08
CA ILE A 16 37.59 -26.79 -9.87
C ILE A 16 38.16 -25.37 -9.64
N ILE A 17 39.50 -25.22 -9.75
CA ILE A 17 40.13 -23.90 -9.58
C ILE A 17 39.64 -22.92 -10.65
N PHE A 18 39.59 -23.36 -11.92
CA PHE A 18 39.09 -22.52 -13.01
C PHE A 18 37.64 -22.13 -12.80
N THR A 19 36.80 -23.05 -12.38
CA THR A 19 35.39 -22.77 -12.05
C THR A 19 35.28 -21.76 -10.90
N LEU A 20 36.07 -21.94 -9.83
CA LEU A 20 36.10 -21.00 -8.71
C LEU A 20 36.57 -19.59 -9.14
N VAL A 21 37.65 -19.51 -9.94
CA VAL A 21 38.17 -18.25 -10.48
C VAL A 21 37.11 -17.57 -11.37
N PHE A 22 36.46 -18.34 -12.25
CA PHE A 22 35.35 -17.84 -13.08
C PHE A 22 34.23 -17.26 -12.25
N PHE A 23 33.73 -18.01 -11.25
CA PHE A 23 32.65 -17.56 -10.38
C PHE A 23 33.01 -16.34 -9.53
N ILE A 24 34.28 -16.22 -9.08
CA ILE A 24 34.71 -15.15 -8.19
C ILE A 24 35.08 -13.87 -8.95
N PHE A 25 35.78 -13.99 -10.07
CA PHE A 25 36.49 -12.86 -10.70
C PHE A 25 35.94 -12.39 -12.04
N THR A 26 35.03 -13.15 -12.69
CA THR A 26 34.47 -12.71 -13.97
C THR A 26 33.09 -12.07 -13.80
N LYS A 27 32.75 -11.09 -14.69
CA LYS A 27 31.41 -10.48 -14.71
C LYS A 27 30.29 -11.52 -14.86
N PRO A 28 30.35 -12.49 -15.84
CA PRO A 28 29.35 -13.54 -15.92
C PRO A 28 29.27 -14.42 -14.68
N GLY A 29 30.41 -14.77 -14.07
CA GLY A 29 30.46 -15.56 -12.83
C GLY A 29 29.80 -14.84 -11.67
N LYS A 30 30.01 -13.51 -11.57
CA LYS A 30 29.35 -12.66 -10.58
C LYS A 30 27.82 -12.71 -10.74
N VAL A 31 27.33 -12.50 -11.96
CA VAL A 31 25.88 -12.53 -12.28
C VAL A 31 25.26 -13.90 -11.93
N ILE A 32 25.94 -15.00 -12.29
CA ILE A 32 25.46 -16.37 -11.97
C ILE A 32 25.42 -16.56 -10.44
N ARG A 33 26.44 -16.12 -9.71
CA ARG A 33 26.49 -16.21 -8.25
C ARG A 33 25.33 -15.44 -7.60
N GLU A 34 25.09 -14.23 -8.04
CA GLU A 34 24.00 -13.39 -7.53
C GLU A 34 22.62 -14.01 -7.84
N ALA A 35 22.45 -14.56 -9.05
CA ALA A 35 21.26 -15.30 -9.41
C ALA A 35 21.05 -16.57 -8.54
N VAL A 36 22.12 -17.33 -8.27
CA VAL A 36 22.07 -18.49 -7.37
C VAL A 36 21.70 -18.05 -5.94
N ILE A 37 22.27 -16.97 -5.43
CA ILE A 37 21.92 -16.46 -4.11
C ILE A 37 20.43 -16.11 -4.05
N LEU A 38 19.89 -15.41 -5.05
CA LEU A 38 18.46 -15.09 -5.12
C LEU A 38 17.56 -16.34 -5.13
N VAL A 39 17.97 -17.41 -5.82
CA VAL A 39 17.16 -18.65 -5.91
C VAL A 39 17.22 -19.47 -4.63
N VAL A 40 18.39 -19.55 -3.96
CA VAL A 40 18.57 -20.40 -2.76
C VAL A 40 18.23 -19.68 -1.46
N SER A 41 18.15 -18.35 -1.47
CA SER A 41 17.72 -17.53 -0.33
C SER A 41 16.25 -17.17 -0.45
N GLY A 42 15.67 -16.70 0.63
CA GLY A 42 14.27 -16.31 0.69
C GLY A 42 13.31 -17.50 0.71
N GLN A 43 12.06 -17.18 0.85
CA GLN A 43 10.94 -18.13 0.88
C GLN A 43 10.06 -17.93 -0.35
N SER A 44 9.76 -19.02 -1.06
CA SER A 44 8.74 -19.01 -2.11
C SER A 44 7.36 -18.95 -1.48
N LEU A 45 6.49 -18.10 -2.00
CA LEU A 45 5.10 -17.98 -1.55
C LEU A 45 4.17 -18.53 -2.64
N ASP A 46 3.21 -19.34 -2.22
CA ASP A 46 2.03 -19.69 -3.02
C ASP A 46 0.85 -18.83 -2.56
N LEU A 47 0.49 -17.84 -3.35
CA LEU A 47 -0.60 -16.92 -3.00
C LEU A 47 -1.99 -17.58 -3.04
N ASN A 48 -2.10 -18.79 -3.63
CA ASN A 48 -3.31 -19.61 -3.61
C ASN A 48 -3.29 -20.64 -2.47
N GLY A 49 -2.17 -20.75 -1.76
CA GLY A 49 -1.96 -21.65 -0.65
C GLY A 49 -2.47 -21.10 0.68
N ASP A 50 -2.17 -21.83 1.74
CA ASP A 50 -2.49 -21.36 3.09
C ASP A 50 -1.55 -20.19 3.47
N TYR A 51 -2.12 -19.05 3.90
CA TYR A 51 -1.35 -17.88 4.37
C TYR A 51 -0.42 -18.22 5.54
N ASN A 52 -0.61 -19.34 6.24
CA ASN A 52 0.27 -19.85 7.31
C ASN A 52 1.68 -20.22 6.82
N GLU A 53 1.93 -20.22 5.51
CA GLU A 53 3.27 -20.46 4.96
C GLU A 53 4.24 -19.30 5.12
N ILE A 54 3.80 -18.10 5.53
CA ILE A 54 4.72 -17.00 5.86
C ILE A 54 5.41 -17.27 7.20
N ASN A 55 6.33 -18.20 7.25
CA ASN A 55 7.26 -18.35 8.38
C ASN A 55 8.31 -17.24 8.48
N ILE A 56 8.18 -16.20 7.66
CA ILE A 56 9.13 -15.09 7.56
C ILE A 56 8.85 -14.04 8.62
N ILE A 57 7.59 -13.92 9.03
CA ILE A 57 7.16 -12.93 10.02
C ILE A 57 7.04 -13.66 11.36
N ASP A 58 8.17 -14.04 11.95
CA ASP A 58 8.24 -14.61 13.28
C ASP A 58 8.13 -13.54 14.38
N SER A 59 8.06 -13.95 15.65
CA SER A 59 7.84 -13.18 16.88
C SER A 59 8.59 -11.83 17.02
N VAL A 60 9.58 -11.56 16.20
CA VAL A 60 10.31 -10.28 16.15
C VAL A 60 9.39 -9.11 15.77
N TYR A 61 8.27 -9.38 15.12
CA TYR A 61 7.36 -8.35 14.60
C TYR A 61 6.21 -8.01 15.55
N GLU A 62 6.18 -8.60 16.72
CA GLU A 62 5.19 -8.25 17.77
C GLU A 62 5.32 -6.80 18.25
N ASP A 63 6.52 -6.22 18.12
CA ASP A 63 6.82 -4.85 18.54
C ASP A 63 6.31 -3.77 17.54
N TYR A 64 5.80 -4.19 16.36
CA TYR A 64 5.29 -3.27 15.35
C TYR A 64 3.77 -3.13 15.43
N ASP A 65 3.28 -1.93 15.20
CA ASP A 65 1.86 -1.58 15.23
C ASP A 65 1.32 -1.12 13.87
N LEU A 66 2.18 -0.67 12.94
CA LEU A 66 1.82 -0.31 11.57
C LEU A 66 2.63 -1.12 10.56
N PHE A 67 1.93 -1.95 9.78
CA PHE A 67 2.50 -2.78 8.72
C PHE A 67 2.12 -2.21 7.37
N LEU A 68 3.10 -1.84 6.56
CA LEU A 68 2.88 -1.22 5.25
C LEU A 68 3.54 -2.04 4.16
N SER A 69 2.81 -2.33 3.09
CA SER A 69 3.34 -2.92 1.86
C SER A 69 3.35 -1.93 0.71
N GLY A 70 4.49 -1.82 0.02
CA GLY A 70 4.74 -0.84 -1.03
C GLY A 70 4.65 -1.44 -2.42
N GLU A 71 3.64 -1.05 -3.19
CA GLU A 71 3.32 -1.60 -4.49
C GLU A 71 3.62 -0.64 -5.66
N ALA A 72 3.57 -1.16 -6.90
CA ALA A 72 3.43 -0.39 -8.13
C ALA A 72 2.01 -0.56 -8.65
N HIS A 73 1.31 0.55 -8.82
CA HIS A 73 -0.11 0.58 -9.17
C HIS A 73 -0.43 -0.18 -10.47
N GLY A 74 -1.54 -0.92 -10.44
CA GLY A 74 -2.09 -1.58 -11.62
C GLY A 74 -1.41 -2.88 -12.02
N VAL A 75 -0.59 -3.46 -11.16
CA VAL A 75 -0.04 -4.81 -11.30
C VAL A 75 -0.98 -5.79 -10.61
N ALA A 76 -1.55 -6.75 -11.33
CA ALA A 76 -2.57 -7.66 -10.81
C ALA A 76 -2.11 -8.43 -9.55
N MET A 77 -0.87 -8.93 -9.54
CA MET A 77 -0.36 -9.69 -8.39
C MET A 77 -0.15 -8.84 -7.13
N SER A 78 -0.11 -7.50 -7.23
CA SER A 78 -0.09 -6.63 -6.05
C SER A 78 -1.38 -6.76 -5.24
N TYR A 79 -2.53 -6.93 -5.90
CA TYR A 79 -3.81 -7.16 -5.24
C TYR A 79 -3.90 -8.55 -4.60
N ASP A 80 -3.34 -9.58 -5.24
CA ASP A 80 -3.25 -10.92 -4.65
C ASP A 80 -2.34 -10.91 -3.41
N MET A 81 -1.23 -10.19 -3.48
CA MET A 81 -0.35 -9.96 -2.32
C MET A 81 -1.05 -9.22 -1.19
N GLU A 82 -1.84 -8.21 -1.50
CA GLU A 82 -2.60 -7.46 -0.50
C GLU A 82 -3.61 -8.36 0.22
N LYS A 83 -4.40 -9.15 -0.53
CA LYS A 83 -5.34 -10.14 0.06
C LYS A 83 -4.61 -11.13 0.98
N TYR A 84 -3.47 -11.64 0.52
CA TYR A 84 -2.67 -12.61 1.26
C TYR A 84 -2.11 -12.01 2.55
N LEU A 85 -1.46 -10.85 2.48
CA LEU A 85 -0.87 -10.18 3.65
C LEU A 85 -1.95 -9.66 4.62
N ALA A 86 -3.03 -9.05 4.10
CA ALA A 86 -4.15 -8.61 4.94
C ALA A 86 -4.73 -9.78 5.74
N THR A 87 -4.97 -10.93 5.08
CA THR A 87 -5.49 -12.12 5.76
C THR A 87 -4.54 -12.59 6.85
N TYR A 88 -3.25 -12.65 6.56
CA TYR A 88 -2.22 -13.00 7.52
C TYR A 88 -2.25 -12.07 8.75
N PHE A 89 -2.15 -10.75 8.54
CA PHE A 89 -2.13 -9.79 9.65
C PHE A 89 -3.45 -9.76 10.45
N ILE A 90 -4.59 -9.96 9.78
CA ILE A 90 -5.89 -10.03 10.44
C ILE A 90 -6.00 -11.27 11.35
N LYS A 91 -5.53 -12.42 10.90
CA LYS A 91 -5.66 -13.69 11.62
C LYS A 91 -4.58 -13.87 12.67
N GLU A 92 -3.32 -13.59 12.34
CA GLU A 92 -2.19 -13.87 13.24
C GLU A 92 -1.90 -12.70 14.19
N TYR A 93 -2.07 -11.46 13.76
CA TYR A 93 -1.75 -10.26 14.57
C TYR A 93 -2.96 -9.48 15.05
N GLY A 94 -4.17 -9.92 14.70
CA GLY A 94 -5.40 -9.28 15.16
C GLY A 94 -5.64 -7.90 14.56
N VAL A 95 -5.03 -7.58 13.43
CA VAL A 95 -5.29 -6.33 12.69
C VAL A 95 -6.77 -6.21 12.35
N ARG A 96 -7.33 -5.02 12.55
CA ARG A 96 -8.72 -4.68 12.19
C ARG A 96 -8.82 -3.40 11.39
N ASN A 97 -7.75 -2.62 11.36
CA ASN A 97 -7.69 -1.33 10.68
C ASN A 97 -6.85 -1.48 9.42
N ILE A 98 -7.47 -1.28 8.25
CA ILE A 98 -6.84 -1.42 6.94
C ILE A 98 -6.60 -0.03 6.36
N VAL A 99 -5.35 0.38 6.31
CA VAL A 99 -4.94 1.67 5.70
C VAL A 99 -5.08 1.57 4.18
N VAL A 100 -5.77 2.52 3.60
CA VAL A 100 -5.98 2.60 2.14
C VAL A 100 -5.53 3.96 1.59
N GLU A 101 -4.79 3.95 0.50
CA GLU A 101 -4.37 5.15 -0.24
C GLU A 101 -5.55 5.69 -1.07
N MET A 102 -6.56 6.14 -0.38
CA MET A 102 -7.77 6.72 -0.96
C MET A 102 -8.16 7.97 -0.17
N SER A 103 -8.92 8.86 -0.82
CA SER A 103 -9.50 10.02 -0.16
C SER A 103 -10.43 9.62 0.98
N ILE A 104 -10.59 10.53 1.96
CA ILE A 104 -11.42 10.27 3.14
C ILE A 104 -12.86 9.93 2.73
N ALA A 105 -13.46 10.74 1.86
CA ALA A 105 -14.82 10.49 1.39
C ALA A 105 -14.97 9.15 0.69
N SER A 106 -14.02 8.77 -0.15
CA SER A 106 -14.07 7.49 -0.87
C SER A 106 -13.91 6.30 0.06
N GLY A 107 -12.95 6.37 1.00
CA GLY A 107 -12.73 5.31 1.97
C GLY A 107 -13.91 5.13 2.92
N GLU A 108 -14.56 6.21 3.35
CA GLU A 108 -15.75 6.13 4.18
C GLU A 108 -16.98 5.57 3.43
N LEU A 109 -17.13 5.87 2.15
CA LEU A 109 -18.14 5.21 1.31
C LEU A 109 -17.84 3.70 1.16
N LEU A 110 -16.56 3.31 1.07
CA LEU A 110 -16.15 1.90 1.09
C LEU A 110 -16.37 1.24 2.46
N ASN A 111 -16.25 1.96 3.57
CA ASN A 111 -16.66 1.48 4.90
C ASN A 111 -18.17 1.16 4.91
N GLN A 112 -19.02 2.02 4.32
CA GLN A 112 -20.46 1.72 4.16
C GLN A 112 -20.70 0.47 3.30
N TYR A 113 -19.90 0.27 2.24
CA TYR A 113 -19.95 -0.98 1.47
C TYR A 113 -19.57 -2.19 2.33
N LEU A 114 -18.52 -2.12 3.16
CA LEU A 114 -18.12 -3.23 4.05
C LEU A 114 -19.19 -3.58 5.10
N GLU A 115 -20.06 -2.64 5.45
CA GLU A 115 -21.20 -2.86 6.35
C GLU A 115 -22.38 -3.51 5.62
N THR A 116 -22.69 -3.04 4.41
CA THR A 116 -23.94 -3.38 3.71
C THR A 116 -23.81 -4.48 2.65
N GLY A 117 -22.62 -4.58 2.01
CA GLY A 117 -22.41 -5.41 0.82
C GLY A 117 -23.10 -4.88 -0.43
N ASP A 118 -23.46 -3.60 -0.47
CA ASP A 118 -24.13 -2.98 -1.60
C ASP A 118 -23.16 -2.84 -2.80
N GLU A 119 -23.25 -3.79 -3.72
CA GLU A 119 -22.40 -3.82 -4.92
C GLU A 119 -22.63 -2.61 -5.84
N GLU A 120 -23.83 -2.03 -5.87
CA GLU A 120 -24.11 -0.82 -6.66
C GLU A 120 -23.32 0.37 -6.08
N LEU A 121 -23.27 0.50 -4.75
CA LEU A 121 -22.43 1.49 -4.08
C LEU A 121 -20.94 1.30 -4.45
N LEU A 122 -20.43 0.07 -4.37
CA LEU A 122 -19.03 -0.23 -4.72
C LEU A 122 -18.73 0.15 -6.18
N LEU A 123 -19.56 -0.26 -7.12
CA LEU A 123 -19.39 0.06 -8.54
C LEU A 123 -19.47 1.57 -8.79
N ASN A 124 -20.40 2.27 -8.12
CA ASN A 124 -20.52 3.71 -8.22
C ASN A 124 -19.26 4.44 -7.75
N ILE A 125 -18.65 4.00 -6.64
CA ILE A 125 -17.39 4.55 -6.16
C ILE A 125 -16.28 4.31 -7.18
N LEU A 126 -16.06 3.06 -7.60
CA LEU A 126 -14.99 2.71 -8.52
C LEU A 126 -15.12 3.39 -9.88
N ASN A 127 -16.35 3.60 -10.37
CA ASN A 127 -16.61 4.33 -11.61
C ASN A 127 -16.24 5.82 -11.53
N LYS A 128 -16.07 6.40 -10.33
CA LYS A 128 -15.54 7.76 -10.17
C LYS A 128 -14.02 7.82 -10.40
N PHE A 129 -13.32 6.70 -10.21
CA PHE A 129 -11.86 6.61 -10.38
C PHE A 129 -11.39 6.35 -11.82
N LYS A 130 -12.20 6.62 -12.85
CA LYS A 130 -11.89 6.29 -14.27
C LYS A 130 -10.52 6.77 -14.76
N SER A 131 -9.99 7.85 -14.21
CA SER A 131 -8.67 8.39 -14.57
C SER A 131 -7.51 7.82 -13.76
N THR A 132 -7.80 7.04 -12.70
CA THR A 132 -6.80 6.51 -11.78
C THR A 132 -6.45 5.04 -12.05
N TYR A 133 -5.47 4.52 -11.34
CA TYR A 133 -5.14 3.09 -11.36
C TYR A 133 -6.19 2.24 -10.62
N ALA A 134 -6.97 2.82 -9.71
CA ALA A 134 -7.95 2.12 -8.90
C ALA A 134 -9.23 1.69 -9.66
N ASN A 135 -9.48 2.23 -10.86
CA ASN A 135 -10.59 1.79 -11.70
C ASN A 135 -10.24 0.51 -12.46
N ASN A 136 -10.21 -0.62 -11.79
CA ASN A 136 -9.90 -1.91 -12.39
C ASN A 136 -10.64 -3.06 -11.68
N GLN A 137 -10.66 -4.24 -12.31
CA GLN A 137 -11.35 -5.43 -11.80
C GLN A 137 -10.72 -5.96 -10.52
N ASP A 138 -9.40 -5.89 -10.38
CA ASP A 138 -8.71 -6.43 -9.19
C ASP A 138 -9.03 -5.58 -7.95
N THR A 139 -9.18 -4.25 -8.09
CA THR A 139 -9.68 -3.38 -7.00
C THR A 139 -11.10 -3.76 -6.58
N TYR A 140 -11.99 -4.01 -7.54
CA TYR A 140 -13.35 -4.46 -7.24
C TYR A 140 -13.35 -5.79 -6.47
N GLU A 141 -12.57 -6.77 -6.94
CA GLU A 141 -12.44 -8.07 -6.27
C GLU A 141 -11.76 -7.98 -4.90
N LEU A 142 -10.85 -7.02 -4.70
CA LEU A 142 -10.22 -6.77 -3.41
C LEU A 142 -11.24 -6.30 -2.37
N PHE A 143 -12.09 -5.32 -2.70
CA PHE A 143 -13.11 -4.85 -1.76
C PHE A 143 -14.21 -5.89 -1.51
N LYS A 144 -14.57 -6.69 -2.50
CA LYS A 144 -15.44 -7.87 -2.29
C LYS A 144 -14.79 -8.87 -1.34
N TYR A 145 -13.51 -9.13 -1.50
CA TYR A 145 -12.77 -10.00 -0.59
C TYR A 145 -12.77 -9.46 0.85
N TYR A 146 -12.52 -8.16 1.05
CA TYR A 146 -12.61 -7.56 2.38
C TYR A 146 -14.01 -7.63 2.97
N TYR A 147 -15.06 -7.46 2.17
CA TYR A 147 -16.44 -7.63 2.64
C TYR A 147 -16.70 -9.06 3.11
N GLU A 148 -16.33 -10.08 2.31
CA GLU A 148 -16.52 -11.49 2.69
C GLU A 148 -15.70 -11.84 3.95
N LEU A 149 -14.45 -11.43 4.01
CA LEU A 149 -13.62 -11.61 5.20
C LEU A 149 -14.23 -10.92 6.43
N ASN A 150 -14.77 -9.71 6.25
CA ASN A 150 -15.44 -8.96 7.31
C ASN A 150 -16.69 -9.68 7.85
N LYS A 151 -17.42 -10.38 7.01
CA LYS A 151 -18.60 -11.19 7.45
C LYS A 151 -18.20 -12.29 8.44
N GLU A 152 -17.04 -12.90 8.24
CA GLU A 152 -16.53 -13.99 9.09
C GLU A 152 -16.06 -13.49 10.48
N LEU A 153 -15.76 -12.19 10.61
CA LEU A 153 -15.27 -11.63 11.87
C LEU A 153 -16.42 -11.37 12.86
N PRO A 154 -16.18 -11.53 14.19
CA PRO A 154 -17.15 -11.18 15.23
C PRO A 154 -17.62 -9.73 15.12
N GLY A 155 -18.84 -9.44 15.60
CA GLY A 155 -19.46 -8.12 15.48
C GLY A 155 -18.66 -6.95 16.08
N ASP A 156 -17.94 -7.21 17.17
CA ASP A 156 -17.06 -6.25 17.85
C ASP A 156 -15.65 -6.18 17.27
N LYS A 157 -15.36 -6.95 16.21
CA LYS A 157 -14.03 -7.06 15.59
C LYS A 157 -14.08 -6.90 14.08
N LYS A 158 -15.01 -6.08 13.59
CA LYS A 158 -15.13 -5.78 12.17
C LYS A 158 -13.96 -4.97 11.64
N LEU A 159 -13.71 -5.11 10.33
CA LEU A 159 -12.70 -4.32 9.64
C LEU A 159 -13.17 -2.87 9.50
N THR A 160 -12.22 -1.96 9.63
CA THR A 160 -12.37 -0.53 9.34
C THR A 160 -11.32 -0.14 8.31
N LEU A 161 -11.74 0.42 7.19
CA LEU A 161 -10.83 1.08 6.26
C LEU A 161 -10.42 2.43 6.83
N VAL A 162 -9.14 2.73 6.76
CA VAL A 162 -8.53 3.97 7.24
C VAL A 162 -7.97 4.70 6.01
N PRO A 163 -8.78 5.56 5.38
CA PRO A 163 -8.35 6.35 4.23
C PRO A 163 -7.37 7.43 4.67
N ILE A 164 -6.29 7.58 3.92
CA ILE A 164 -5.23 8.52 4.30
C ILE A 164 -4.95 9.62 3.28
N ASP A 165 -5.47 9.52 2.05
CA ASP A 165 -5.12 10.46 0.98
C ASP A 165 -6.03 11.70 0.95
N ILE A 166 -5.61 12.71 0.20
CA ILE A 166 -6.37 13.94 -0.04
C ILE A 166 -7.59 13.68 -0.93
N GLU A 167 -8.54 14.64 -0.96
CA GLU A 167 -9.73 14.55 -1.80
C GLU A 167 -9.40 14.83 -3.28
N HIS A 168 -9.12 13.75 -4.03
CA HIS A 168 -8.85 13.81 -5.47
C HIS A 168 -10.12 13.83 -6.33
N GLU A 169 -11.21 13.20 -5.85
CA GLU A 169 -12.44 12.98 -6.60
C GLU A 169 -13.61 13.71 -5.96
N THR A 170 -13.89 14.90 -6.46
CA THR A 170 -14.91 15.79 -5.87
C THR A 170 -16.33 15.23 -5.90
N SER A 171 -16.63 14.27 -6.77
CA SER A 171 -17.95 13.63 -6.82
C SER A 171 -18.18 12.66 -5.66
N THR A 172 -17.15 11.91 -5.22
CA THR A 172 -17.26 11.10 -3.99
C THR A 172 -17.32 11.98 -2.76
N THR A 173 -16.57 13.07 -2.72
CA THR A 173 -16.64 14.10 -1.68
C THR A 173 -18.07 14.63 -1.51
N GLY A 174 -18.72 15.01 -2.61
CA GLY A 174 -20.09 15.52 -2.58
C GLY A 174 -21.11 14.48 -2.12
N ILE A 175 -21.01 13.24 -2.61
CA ILE A 175 -21.87 12.13 -2.18
C ILE A 175 -21.72 11.91 -0.68
N TYR A 176 -20.48 11.85 -0.17
CA TYR A 176 -20.22 11.55 1.23
C TYR A 176 -20.72 12.67 2.16
N ILE A 177 -20.43 13.94 1.84
CA ILE A 177 -20.94 15.07 2.63
C ILE A 177 -22.48 15.05 2.68
N ASN A 178 -23.16 14.75 1.56
CA ASN A 178 -24.62 14.62 1.56
C ASN A 178 -25.10 13.44 2.45
N ASN A 179 -24.38 12.32 2.47
CA ASN A 179 -24.68 11.21 3.37
C ASN A 179 -24.52 11.60 4.84
N LEU A 180 -23.48 12.37 5.18
CA LEU A 180 -23.28 12.89 6.54
C LEU A 180 -24.46 13.77 7.00
N MET A 181 -25.06 14.53 6.10
CA MET A 181 -26.20 15.42 6.42
C MET A 181 -27.53 14.69 6.57
N GLN A 182 -27.62 13.42 6.18
CA GLN A 182 -28.88 12.66 6.32
C GLN A 182 -29.27 12.52 7.80
N GLY A 183 -30.54 12.82 8.08
CA GLY A 183 -31.11 12.74 9.42
C GLY A 183 -30.72 13.90 10.36
N LEU A 184 -29.92 14.86 9.91
CA LEU A 184 -29.65 16.07 10.68
C LEU A 184 -30.85 17.02 10.61
N GLY A 185 -31.07 17.76 11.72
CA GLY A 185 -32.12 18.79 11.82
C GLY A 185 -31.81 20.06 11.04
N GLU A 186 -32.44 21.17 11.48
CA GLU A 186 -32.15 22.49 10.91
C GLU A 186 -30.76 22.94 11.29
N PRO A 187 -29.99 23.50 10.35
CA PRO A 187 -28.66 24.03 10.64
C PRO A 187 -28.74 25.34 11.43
N PRO A 188 -27.70 25.63 12.24
CA PRO A 188 -27.53 26.97 12.81
C PRO A 188 -27.56 28.08 11.74
N GLU A 189 -28.04 29.27 12.09
CA GLU A 189 -28.22 30.36 11.11
C GLU A 189 -26.91 30.77 10.44
N ALA A 190 -25.77 30.70 11.16
CA ALA A 190 -24.45 31.04 10.64
C ALA A 190 -24.06 30.24 9.40
N ILE A 191 -24.41 28.94 9.34
CA ILE A 191 -24.03 28.02 8.26
C ILE A 191 -25.20 27.62 7.34
N LYS A 192 -26.39 28.15 7.60
CA LYS A 192 -27.62 27.72 6.93
C LYS A 192 -27.59 27.90 5.43
N GLU A 193 -27.08 29.04 4.95
CA GLU A 193 -26.94 29.27 3.51
C GLU A 193 -26.01 28.25 2.85
N MET A 194 -24.87 27.94 3.47
CA MET A 194 -23.92 26.97 2.96
C MET A 194 -24.51 25.55 2.96
N VAL A 195 -25.18 25.14 4.03
CA VAL A 195 -25.85 23.82 4.09
C VAL A 195 -26.94 23.68 3.01
N ILE A 196 -27.69 24.76 2.76
CA ILE A 196 -28.68 24.78 1.66
C ILE A 196 -27.97 24.65 0.29
N LYS A 197 -26.84 25.36 0.08
CA LYS A 197 -26.05 25.21 -1.15
C LYS A 197 -25.57 23.78 -1.33
N ILE A 198 -25.01 23.15 -0.30
CA ILE A 198 -24.57 21.74 -0.33
C ILE A 198 -25.70 20.84 -0.78
N LYS A 199 -26.89 20.94 -0.15
CA LYS A 199 -28.07 20.12 -0.48
C LYS A 199 -28.56 20.32 -1.92
N ASN A 200 -28.46 21.53 -2.46
CA ASN A 200 -28.94 21.86 -3.81
C ASN A 200 -27.98 21.45 -4.91
N ILE A 201 -26.67 21.52 -4.67
CA ILE A 201 -25.64 21.15 -5.65
C ILE A 201 -25.57 19.60 -5.83
N GLY A 202 -25.94 18.85 -4.81
CA GLY A 202 -25.87 17.41 -4.81
C GLY A 202 -24.42 16.90 -4.74
N SER A 203 -23.98 16.07 -5.69
CA SER A 203 -22.66 15.44 -5.63
C SER A 203 -21.57 16.12 -6.47
N PHE A 204 -21.92 17.12 -7.26
CA PHE A 204 -20.93 17.78 -8.12
C PHE A 204 -20.47 19.12 -7.52
N TYR A 205 -19.27 19.15 -6.99
CA TYR A 205 -18.66 20.33 -6.38
C TYR A 205 -17.61 20.92 -7.32
N ASP A 206 -17.88 22.12 -7.82
CA ASP A 206 -16.89 22.86 -8.60
C ASP A 206 -15.85 23.55 -7.69
N ARG A 207 -14.77 24.04 -8.32
CA ARG A 207 -13.65 24.66 -7.60
C ARG A 207 -14.07 25.92 -6.81
N PHE A 208 -15.05 26.68 -7.28
CA PHE A 208 -15.50 27.89 -6.58
C PHE A 208 -16.28 27.52 -5.34
N PHE A 209 -17.22 26.57 -5.47
CA PHE A 209 -17.97 26.05 -4.34
C PHE A 209 -17.07 25.45 -3.26
N LEU A 210 -16.05 24.67 -3.66
CA LEU A 210 -15.10 24.06 -2.72
C LEU A 210 -14.32 25.14 -1.93
N LYS A 211 -13.92 26.25 -2.57
CA LYS A 211 -13.28 27.37 -1.89
C LYS A 211 -14.21 28.02 -0.86
N ASP A 212 -15.47 28.25 -1.25
CA ASP A 212 -16.47 28.84 -0.35
C ASP A 212 -16.75 27.91 0.84
N LEU A 213 -16.79 26.58 0.63
CA LEU A 213 -17.02 25.61 1.69
C LEU A 213 -15.87 25.58 2.70
N ILE A 214 -14.61 25.55 2.22
CA ILE A 214 -13.42 25.60 3.08
C ILE A 214 -13.45 26.87 3.93
N LYS A 215 -13.65 28.01 3.28
CA LYS A 215 -13.72 29.31 3.98
C LYS A 215 -14.84 29.35 5.02
N SER A 216 -16.03 28.86 4.68
CA SER A 216 -17.16 28.78 5.62
C SER A 216 -16.84 27.92 6.84
N LEU A 217 -16.15 26.79 6.66
CA LEU A 217 -15.72 25.97 7.79
C LEU A 217 -14.71 26.70 8.68
N GLU A 218 -13.76 27.43 8.10
CA GLU A 218 -12.77 28.21 8.86
C GLU A 218 -13.43 29.33 9.68
N GLU A 219 -14.43 30.02 9.11
CA GLU A 219 -15.12 31.14 9.75
C GLU A 219 -16.12 30.70 10.83
N ASP A 220 -16.85 29.61 10.60
CA ASP A 220 -18.01 29.20 11.42
C ASP A 220 -17.85 27.78 12.00
N ARG A 221 -16.65 27.34 12.31
CA ARG A 221 -16.31 25.96 12.75
C ARG A 221 -17.22 25.45 13.86
N THR A 222 -17.48 26.25 14.89
CA THR A 222 -18.33 25.86 16.02
C THR A 222 -19.78 25.56 15.59
N ALA A 223 -20.32 26.27 14.62
CA ALA A 223 -21.65 26.02 14.10
C ALA A 223 -21.71 24.69 13.32
N TYR A 224 -20.64 24.32 12.61
CA TYR A 224 -20.53 23.03 11.99
C TYR A 224 -20.39 21.89 13.01
N GLU A 225 -19.61 22.08 14.08
CA GLU A 225 -19.50 21.11 15.19
C GLU A 225 -20.87 20.84 15.82
N GLU A 226 -21.64 21.88 16.13
CA GLU A 226 -23.00 21.76 16.68
C GLU A 226 -23.96 21.07 15.72
N TYR A 227 -23.84 21.32 14.42
CA TYR A 227 -24.71 20.74 13.40
C TYR A 227 -24.41 19.28 13.12
N PHE A 228 -23.13 18.93 12.88
CA PHE A 228 -22.72 17.57 12.52
C PHE A 228 -22.53 16.65 13.73
N LYS A 229 -22.31 17.17 14.92
CA LYS A 229 -22.10 16.42 16.17
C LYS A 229 -21.01 15.34 16.02
N GLU A 230 -21.32 14.08 16.31
CA GLU A 230 -20.40 12.94 16.16
C GLU A 230 -19.89 12.72 14.72
N LYS A 231 -20.64 13.22 13.74
CA LYS A 231 -20.24 13.18 12.33
C LYS A 231 -19.26 14.30 11.96
N PHE A 232 -19.02 15.29 12.85
CA PHE A 232 -18.18 16.44 12.58
C PHE A 232 -16.74 16.02 12.28
N PHE A 233 -16.21 15.01 12.96
CA PHE A 233 -14.88 14.47 12.68
C PHE A 233 -14.68 14.16 11.19
N TYR A 234 -15.61 13.45 10.59
CA TYR A 234 -15.54 13.07 9.18
C TYR A 234 -15.74 14.26 8.23
N PHE A 235 -16.70 15.13 8.55
CA PHE A 235 -16.94 16.34 7.77
C PHE A 235 -15.70 17.25 7.76
N ASP A 236 -15.14 17.51 8.91
CA ASP A 236 -13.94 18.33 9.08
C ASP A 236 -12.74 17.74 8.33
N LEU A 237 -12.52 16.45 8.48
CA LEU A 237 -11.43 15.76 7.83
C LEU A 237 -11.56 15.80 6.29
N VAL A 238 -12.75 15.57 5.76
CA VAL A 238 -13.03 15.67 4.32
C VAL A 238 -12.76 17.08 3.82
N VAL A 239 -13.33 18.10 4.44
CA VAL A 239 -13.20 19.49 3.96
C VAL A 239 -11.76 19.98 4.03
N ASN A 240 -11.02 19.66 5.10
CA ASN A 240 -9.60 20.02 5.24
C ASN A 240 -8.67 19.28 4.26
N ASN A 241 -9.10 18.15 3.70
CA ASN A 241 -8.37 17.41 2.69
C ASN A 241 -8.69 17.81 1.24
N ILE A 242 -9.62 18.75 1.03
CA ILE A 242 -9.88 19.33 -0.29
C ILE A 242 -8.69 20.21 -0.65
N LYS A 243 -7.84 19.72 -1.54
CA LYS A 243 -6.69 20.46 -2.05
C LYS A 243 -6.94 20.82 -3.51
N LEU A 244 -7.12 22.09 -3.79
CA LEU A 244 -7.38 22.60 -5.13
C LEU A 244 -6.12 22.59 -6.02
N ASP A 245 -4.99 22.86 -5.38
CA ASP A 245 -3.64 22.70 -5.91
C ASP A 245 -2.79 22.17 -4.74
N TYR A 246 -1.97 21.15 -4.94
CA TYR A 246 -1.12 20.57 -3.89
C TYR A 246 0.24 20.17 -4.45
N THR A 247 1.23 20.24 -3.58
CA THR A 247 2.57 19.70 -3.77
C THR A 247 2.64 18.28 -3.19
N ASN A 248 3.65 17.50 -3.59
CA ASN A 248 3.91 16.20 -2.97
C ASN A 248 4.16 16.34 -1.46
N GLU A 249 4.81 17.43 -1.01
CA GLU A 249 5.00 17.73 0.42
C GLU A 249 3.66 17.87 1.17
N GLU A 250 2.73 18.63 0.63
CA GLU A 250 1.40 18.83 1.23
C GLU A 250 0.57 17.55 1.24
N ARG A 251 0.70 16.71 0.21
CA ARG A 251 0.04 15.40 0.15
C ARG A 251 0.59 14.46 1.22
N GLU A 252 1.92 14.33 1.35
CA GLU A 252 2.54 13.50 2.40
C GLU A 252 2.15 13.98 3.80
N ALA A 253 2.14 15.30 4.03
CA ALA A 253 1.71 15.88 5.30
C ALA A 253 0.22 15.57 5.59
N ALA A 254 -0.65 15.66 4.59
CA ALA A 254 -2.05 15.31 4.72
C ALA A 254 -2.25 13.82 5.02
N MET A 255 -1.52 12.92 4.34
CA MET A 255 -1.58 11.49 4.60
C MET A 255 -1.21 11.16 6.06
N VAL A 256 -0.16 11.80 6.58
CA VAL A 256 0.24 11.64 8.00
C VAL A 256 -0.84 12.17 8.94
N HIS A 257 -1.37 13.36 8.69
CA HIS A 257 -2.42 13.97 9.52
C HIS A 257 -3.68 13.09 9.54
N ASN A 258 -4.11 12.59 8.38
CA ASN A 258 -5.28 11.74 8.26
C ASN A 258 -5.10 10.43 9.04
N PHE A 259 -3.96 9.77 8.83
CA PHE A 259 -3.65 8.54 9.55
C PHE A 259 -3.64 8.73 11.07
N ILE A 260 -2.97 9.78 11.57
CA ILE A 260 -2.92 10.09 13.00
C ILE A 260 -4.33 10.37 13.55
N SER A 261 -5.14 11.13 12.82
CA SER A 261 -6.53 11.44 13.21
C SER A 261 -7.36 10.16 13.39
N TYR A 262 -7.25 9.20 12.47
CA TYR A 262 -7.90 7.90 12.61
C TYR A 262 -7.29 7.05 13.72
N TYR A 263 -5.97 7.02 13.85
CA TYR A 263 -5.28 6.29 14.91
C TYR A 263 -5.78 6.71 16.29
N GLU A 264 -5.87 8.01 16.53
CA GLU A 264 -6.36 8.58 17.79
C GLU A 264 -7.87 8.32 18.00
N LYS A 265 -8.69 8.50 16.94
CA LYS A 265 -10.13 8.22 17.00
C LYS A 265 -10.44 6.77 17.32
N LEU A 266 -9.66 5.83 16.78
CA LEU A 266 -9.82 4.40 16.99
C LEU A 266 -9.20 3.91 18.31
N GLY A 267 -8.47 4.76 19.02
CA GLY A 267 -7.79 4.42 20.28
C GLY A 267 -6.51 3.59 20.08
N GLY A 268 -5.85 3.75 18.94
CA GLY A 268 -4.64 3.00 18.59
C GLY A 268 -4.93 1.60 18.05
N GLY A 269 -3.98 0.69 18.25
CA GLY A 269 -4.08 -0.70 17.80
C GLY A 269 -3.13 -1.03 16.66
N LYS A 270 -3.36 -2.18 16.01
CA LYS A 270 -2.55 -2.64 14.89
C LYS A 270 -3.22 -2.33 13.55
N PHE A 271 -2.41 -1.87 12.60
CA PHE A 271 -2.83 -1.45 11.26
C PHE A 271 -2.04 -2.21 10.20
N TYR A 272 -2.69 -2.55 9.11
CA TYR A 272 -2.04 -3.00 7.88
C TYR A 272 -2.53 -2.15 6.71
N GLY A 273 -1.67 -1.87 5.73
CA GLY A 273 -2.09 -1.22 4.50
C GLY A 273 -1.14 -1.46 3.34
N GLN A 274 -1.68 -1.38 2.13
CA GLN A 274 -0.90 -1.35 0.91
C GLN A 274 -1.05 0.01 0.25
N CYS A 275 0.09 0.65 -0.03
CA CYS A 275 0.16 1.94 -0.69
C CYS A 275 1.22 1.93 -1.79
N GLY A 276 1.24 2.94 -2.63
CA GLY A 276 2.33 3.14 -3.56
C GLY A 276 3.69 3.13 -2.85
N ARG A 277 4.66 2.43 -3.42
CA ARG A 277 5.98 2.18 -2.80
C ARG A 277 6.65 3.46 -2.30
N ALA A 278 6.47 4.58 -2.99
CA ALA A 278 7.05 5.86 -2.59
C ALA A 278 6.63 6.30 -1.18
N HIS A 279 5.40 6.00 -0.76
CA HIS A 279 4.87 6.37 0.55
C HIS A 279 5.31 5.41 1.66
N VAL A 280 5.65 4.16 1.30
CA VAL A 280 5.94 3.07 2.25
C VAL A 280 7.43 2.95 2.61
N GLN A 281 8.33 3.36 1.72
CA GLN A 281 9.76 3.44 2.02
C GLN A 281 10.00 4.43 3.17
N LYS A 282 10.88 4.09 4.11
CA LYS A 282 11.17 4.96 5.26
C LYS A 282 12.28 5.97 4.93
N LEU A 283 12.06 6.79 3.91
CA LEU A 283 13.02 7.75 3.39
C LEU A 283 12.76 9.15 3.92
N ASN A 284 13.79 9.78 4.49
CA ASN A 284 13.75 11.19 4.85
C ASN A 284 13.70 12.11 3.61
N SER A 285 14.19 11.62 2.48
CA SER A 285 14.12 12.32 1.19
C SER A 285 13.99 11.30 0.07
N SER A 286 12.93 11.39 -0.72
CA SER A 286 12.64 10.48 -1.83
C SER A 286 12.51 11.24 -3.14
N GLU A 287 13.26 10.83 -4.17
CA GLU A 287 13.17 11.42 -5.53
C GLU A 287 11.78 11.21 -6.15
N TRP A 288 11.05 10.18 -5.74
CA TRP A 288 9.70 9.89 -6.22
C TRP A 288 8.65 10.93 -5.77
N ILE A 289 8.97 11.71 -4.73
CA ILE A 289 8.11 12.74 -4.17
C ILE A 289 8.88 14.07 -4.04
N ASP A 290 9.61 14.45 -5.08
CA ASP A 290 10.34 15.72 -5.21
C ASP A 290 11.34 16.00 -4.07
N GLY A 291 11.97 14.96 -3.55
CA GLY A 291 12.94 15.07 -2.46
C GLY A 291 12.34 15.20 -1.06
N ASN A 292 11.03 15.02 -0.92
CA ASN A 292 10.35 15.12 0.37
C ASN A 292 10.46 13.83 1.18
N SER A 293 10.18 13.95 2.48
CA SER A 293 10.11 12.82 3.41
C SER A 293 8.79 12.05 3.21
N THR A 294 8.88 10.74 3.22
CA THR A 294 7.77 9.82 2.95
C THR A 294 6.79 9.70 4.13
N PHE A 295 5.57 9.27 3.86
CA PHE A 295 4.54 8.99 4.88
C PHE A 295 5.08 8.03 5.96
N ALA A 296 5.61 6.86 5.56
CA ALA A 296 6.13 5.88 6.52
C ALA A 296 7.27 6.41 7.39
N HIS A 297 8.19 7.20 6.81
CA HIS A 297 9.27 7.83 7.57
C HIS A 297 8.71 8.82 8.60
N ARG A 298 7.81 9.71 8.19
CA ARG A 298 7.22 10.73 9.07
C ARG A 298 6.48 10.11 10.25
N VAL A 299 5.70 9.05 10.02
CA VAL A 299 5.00 8.34 11.10
C VAL A 299 6.01 7.64 12.01
N ASN A 300 7.02 6.95 11.43
CA ASN A 300 8.01 6.20 12.19
C ASN A 300 8.92 7.07 13.08
N GLU A 301 9.27 8.28 12.63
CA GLU A 301 10.23 9.12 13.33
C GLU A 301 9.56 10.20 14.19
N ASN A 302 8.40 10.73 13.77
CA ASN A 302 7.85 11.93 14.34
C ASN A 302 6.56 11.74 15.16
N TYR A 303 5.92 10.56 15.08
CA TYR A 303 4.70 10.28 15.86
C TYR A 303 5.02 9.33 17.02
N GLU A 304 5.16 9.86 18.23
CA GLU A 304 5.65 9.14 19.42
C GLU A 304 4.95 7.78 19.69
N PRO A 305 3.61 7.62 19.53
CA PRO A 305 2.99 6.30 19.71
C PRO A 305 3.47 5.21 18.77
N LEU A 306 3.93 5.59 17.57
CA LEU A 306 4.39 4.66 16.52
C LEU A 306 5.88 4.80 16.16
N LYS A 307 6.62 5.57 16.96
CA LYS A 307 8.06 5.76 16.73
C LYS A 307 8.81 4.45 16.82
N GLY A 308 9.50 4.10 15.73
CA GLY A 308 10.20 2.83 15.60
C GLY A 308 9.28 1.60 15.43
N LYS A 309 7.96 1.80 15.24
CA LYS A 309 6.97 0.72 15.16
C LYS A 309 6.32 0.56 13.78
N VAL A 310 6.89 1.18 12.76
CA VAL A 310 6.45 1.01 11.36
C VAL A 310 7.27 -0.08 10.69
N PHE A 311 6.60 -1.12 10.22
CA PHE A 311 7.18 -2.23 9.48
C PHE A 311 6.90 -2.05 7.99
N SER A 312 7.94 -1.83 7.19
CA SER A 312 7.85 -1.61 5.75
C SER A 312 8.19 -2.88 4.97
N MET A 313 7.31 -3.23 4.05
CA MET A 313 7.46 -4.36 3.11
C MET A 313 7.48 -3.81 1.69
N ILE A 314 8.52 -4.10 0.92
CA ILE A 314 8.71 -3.49 -0.40
C ILE A 314 8.58 -4.52 -1.51
N TYR A 315 7.75 -4.24 -2.51
CA TYR A 315 7.61 -5.08 -3.70
C TYR A 315 8.58 -4.65 -4.79
N ILE A 316 9.30 -5.62 -5.29
CA ILE A 316 10.24 -5.51 -6.40
C ILE A 316 9.68 -6.34 -7.55
N TYR A 317 9.58 -5.74 -8.72
CA TYR A 317 8.94 -6.36 -9.88
C TYR A 317 9.97 -6.80 -10.91
N ASP A 318 9.75 -7.98 -11.49
CA ASP A 318 10.52 -8.52 -12.60
C ASP A 318 9.57 -8.97 -13.72
N ASN A 319 9.65 -8.33 -14.87
CA ASN A 319 8.83 -8.60 -16.05
C ASN A 319 7.32 -8.61 -15.74
N CYS A 320 6.86 -7.61 -14.99
CA CYS A 320 5.44 -7.39 -14.68
C CYS A 320 4.87 -6.29 -15.58
N TYR A 321 3.55 -6.19 -15.65
CA TYR A 321 2.84 -5.21 -16.48
C TYR A 321 1.87 -4.40 -15.63
N GLY A 322 1.86 -3.07 -15.85
CA GLY A 322 0.90 -2.16 -15.23
C GLY A 322 -0.29 -1.89 -16.16
N ASN A 323 -1.46 -1.58 -15.61
CA ASN A 323 -2.71 -1.40 -16.36
C ASN A 323 -2.75 -0.14 -17.26
N LYS A 324 -1.87 0.83 -17.05
CA LYS A 324 -1.67 1.98 -17.97
C LYS A 324 -0.62 1.73 -19.06
N GLY A 325 -0.19 0.47 -19.18
CA GLY A 325 0.79 0.04 -20.16
C GLY A 325 2.23 0.06 -19.64
N GLY A 326 3.09 -0.64 -20.35
CA GLY A 326 4.52 -0.73 -20.04
C GLY A 326 4.89 -1.93 -19.18
N VAL A 327 6.15 -2.33 -19.30
CA VAL A 327 6.78 -3.37 -18.50
C VAL A 327 7.38 -2.72 -17.26
N ILE A 328 7.04 -3.25 -16.10
CA ILE A 328 7.64 -2.87 -14.82
C ILE A 328 8.70 -3.91 -14.48
N SER A 329 9.95 -3.52 -14.59
CA SER A 329 11.11 -4.30 -14.17
C SER A 329 12.05 -3.39 -13.41
N ASN A 330 12.14 -3.59 -12.12
CA ASN A 330 13.05 -2.81 -11.28
C ASN A 330 14.51 -3.28 -11.43
N TYR A 331 14.74 -4.46 -12.07
CA TYR A 331 16.07 -5.06 -12.24
C TYR A 331 16.21 -5.76 -13.60
N SER A 332 16.72 -5.05 -14.58
CA SER A 332 17.10 -5.65 -15.88
C SER A 332 18.34 -6.53 -15.76
N ASP A 333 19.22 -6.27 -14.81
CA ASP A 333 20.56 -6.87 -14.71
C ASP A 333 20.61 -8.14 -13.85
N ILE A 334 19.61 -8.37 -12.98
CA ILE A 334 19.51 -9.58 -12.12
C ILE A 334 18.77 -10.72 -12.84
N ASN A 335 18.35 -10.50 -14.04
CA ASN A 335 17.40 -11.27 -14.87
C ASN A 335 17.85 -12.70 -15.27
N ILE A 336 19.06 -13.15 -14.96
CA ILE A 336 19.62 -14.36 -15.58
C ILE A 336 19.21 -15.66 -14.88
N GLY A 337 18.96 -15.66 -13.57
CA GLY A 337 18.66 -16.88 -12.80
C GLY A 337 17.19 -17.32 -12.86
N PHE A 338 16.32 -16.43 -13.13
CA PHE A 338 14.89 -16.56 -12.84
C PHE A 338 13.98 -16.94 -14.02
N LYS A 339 14.43 -16.86 -15.26
CA LYS A 339 13.58 -17.12 -16.45
C LYS A 339 12.96 -18.54 -16.53
N ARG A 340 13.35 -19.46 -15.66
CA ARG A 340 12.87 -20.85 -15.65
C ARG A 340 12.11 -21.26 -14.39
N GLU A 341 11.99 -20.39 -13.39
CA GLU A 341 11.27 -20.72 -12.16
C GLU A 341 9.75 -20.55 -12.35
N LYS A 342 8.99 -21.53 -11.85
CA LYS A 342 7.52 -21.45 -11.80
C LYS A 342 7.02 -20.57 -10.65
N VAL A 343 7.90 -20.24 -9.70
CA VAL A 343 7.57 -19.45 -8.53
C VAL A 343 7.44 -17.98 -8.93
N GLN A 344 6.29 -17.40 -8.66
CA GLN A 344 5.99 -16.01 -9.03
C GLN A 344 6.34 -15.02 -7.93
N VAL A 345 6.36 -15.43 -6.67
CA VAL A 345 6.67 -14.56 -5.53
C VAL A 345 7.71 -15.21 -4.62
N ARG A 346 8.72 -14.43 -4.25
CA ARG A 346 9.68 -14.77 -3.19
C ARG A 346 9.79 -13.64 -2.18
N ALA A 347 9.83 -14.02 -0.91
CA ALA A 347 10.01 -13.13 0.21
C ALA A 347 11.43 -13.26 0.79
N TYR A 348 12.03 -12.13 1.14
CA TYR A 348 13.38 -12.02 1.70
C TYR A 348 13.36 -11.16 2.95
N ASP A 349 13.68 -11.75 4.08
CA ASP A 349 13.80 -11.09 5.37
C ASP A 349 15.16 -10.39 5.50
N LYS A 350 15.19 -9.14 5.96
CA LYS A 350 16.40 -8.32 6.07
C LYS A 350 17.47 -8.96 6.95
N ILE A 351 17.08 -9.57 8.04
CA ILE A 351 18.01 -10.18 9.00
C ILE A 351 18.49 -11.54 8.48
N ARG A 352 17.55 -12.42 8.08
CA ARG A 352 17.83 -13.78 7.65
C ARG A 352 18.53 -13.82 6.30
N ASP A 353 18.11 -13.00 5.35
CA ASP A 353 18.57 -13.00 3.97
C ASP A 353 19.54 -11.84 3.69
N LYS A 354 20.33 -11.42 4.67
CA LYS A 354 21.24 -10.26 4.61
C LYS A 354 22.11 -10.21 3.33
N LYS A 355 22.54 -11.35 2.80
CA LYS A 355 23.36 -11.41 1.57
C LYS A 355 22.62 -10.86 0.34
N ILE A 356 21.30 -10.96 0.31
CA ILE A 356 20.49 -10.38 -0.76
C ILE A 356 20.51 -8.87 -0.65
N TYR A 357 20.24 -8.34 0.53
CA TYR A 357 20.31 -6.91 0.80
C TYR A 357 21.70 -6.33 0.51
N ASP A 358 22.77 -7.01 0.96
CA ASP A 358 24.16 -6.63 0.63
C ASP A 358 24.42 -6.60 -0.88
N THR A 359 23.73 -7.42 -1.66
CA THR A 359 23.83 -7.41 -3.13
C THR A 359 23.17 -6.16 -3.70
N PHE A 360 21.99 -5.80 -3.26
CA PHE A 360 21.29 -4.60 -3.71
C PHE A 360 22.01 -3.32 -3.30
N TYR A 361 22.55 -3.24 -2.08
CA TYR A 361 23.35 -2.09 -1.63
C TYR A 361 24.58 -1.83 -2.52
N LYS A 362 25.19 -2.87 -3.09
CA LYS A 362 26.27 -2.73 -4.06
C LYS A 362 25.85 -2.12 -5.39
N TYR A 363 24.54 -2.12 -5.68
CA TYR A 363 23.96 -1.46 -6.85
C TYR A 363 23.42 -0.06 -6.55
N GLY A 364 23.72 0.49 -5.37
CA GLY A 364 23.42 1.87 -5.02
C GLY A 364 22.07 2.09 -4.34
N TRP A 365 21.39 1.03 -3.93
CA TRP A 365 20.16 1.14 -3.16
C TRP A 365 20.48 1.32 -1.68
N SER A 366 19.72 2.18 -1.00
CA SER A 366 19.88 2.38 0.44
C SER A 366 19.12 1.31 1.25
N GLU A 367 19.45 1.22 2.52
CA GLU A 367 18.81 0.28 3.43
C GLU A 367 17.31 0.59 3.62
N GLU A 368 16.98 1.87 3.65
CA GLU A 368 15.63 2.38 3.85
C GLU A 368 14.72 2.14 2.63
N GLU A 369 15.31 1.95 1.43
CA GLU A 369 14.54 1.69 0.20
C GLU A 369 13.91 0.30 0.17
N PHE A 370 14.45 -0.68 0.94
CA PHE A 370 13.96 -2.07 0.92
C PHE A 370 13.08 -2.43 2.11
N GLY A 371 13.05 -1.63 3.15
CA GLY A 371 12.30 -1.94 4.37
C GLY A 371 12.82 -3.17 5.11
N GLU A 372 12.02 -3.73 5.97
CA GLU A 372 12.32 -4.92 6.78
C GLU A 372 12.10 -6.21 6.01
N LEU A 373 11.18 -6.19 5.04
CA LEU A 373 10.83 -7.34 4.21
C LEU A 373 10.71 -6.92 2.74
N MET A 374 11.29 -7.73 1.86
CA MET A 374 11.24 -7.50 0.43
C MET A 374 10.58 -8.68 -0.27
N PHE A 375 9.66 -8.38 -1.19
CA PHE A 375 9.04 -9.38 -2.06
C PHE A 375 9.49 -9.16 -3.50
N ILE A 376 10.01 -10.19 -4.15
CA ILE A 376 10.24 -10.17 -5.59
C ILE A 376 9.05 -10.83 -6.27
N ILE A 377 8.34 -10.07 -7.09
CA ILE A 377 7.14 -10.46 -7.84
C ILE A 377 7.51 -10.58 -9.32
N ARG A 378 7.08 -11.67 -9.98
CA ARG A 378 7.46 -11.97 -11.36
C ARG A 378 6.32 -12.29 -12.27
N GLY A 379 6.47 -11.81 -13.50
CA GLY A 379 5.62 -12.19 -14.62
C GLY A 379 4.15 -11.89 -14.41
N SER A 380 3.83 -10.94 -13.51
CA SER A 380 2.46 -10.52 -13.28
C SER A 380 1.90 -9.80 -14.50
N LYS A 381 0.69 -10.17 -14.89
CA LYS A 381 -0.09 -9.40 -15.84
C LYS A 381 -0.52 -8.04 -15.24
N ALA A 382 -0.93 -7.14 -16.11
CA ALA A 382 -1.62 -5.93 -15.71
C ALA A 382 -3.00 -6.24 -15.12
N SER A 383 -3.48 -5.39 -14.21
CA SER A 383 -4.86 -5.38 -13.78
C SER A 383 -5.80 -5.14 -14.97
N GLU A 384 -6.90 -5.88 -15.03
CA GLU A 384 -7.90 -5.75 -16.09
C GLU A 384 -8.81 -4.54 -15.81
N ASN A 385 -9.28 -3.89 -16.87
CA ASN A 385 -10.26 -2.82 -16.71
C ASN A 385 -11.51 -3.33 -15.99
N LEU A 386 -12.14 -2.48 -15.20
CA LEU A 386 -13.41 -2.80 -14.55
C LEU A 386 -14.45 -3.19 -15.62
N LYS A 387 -15.04 -4.36 -15.47
CA LYS A 387 -16.06 -4.86 -16.41
C LYS A 387 -17.33 -4.03 -16.24
N SER A 388 -17.83 -3.46 -17.33
CA SER A 388 -19.18 -2.89 -17.35
C SER A 388 -20.19 -4.03 -17.10
N GLN A 389 -20.91 -3.93 -16.02
CA GLN A 389 -22.08 -4.79 -15.78
C GLN A 389 -23.33 -4.21 -16.43
#